data_460bb7ee53188bf3033555808c208b5e
#
_entry.id   460bb7ee53188bf3033555808c208b5e
#
_cell.length_a   1.000
_cell.length_b   1.000
_cell.length_c   1.000
_cell.angle_alpha   90.00
_cell.angle_beta   90.00
_cell.angle_gamma   90.00
#
_symmetry.space_group_name_H-M   'P 1'
#
loop_
_entity.id
_entity.type
_entity.pdbx_description
1 polymer ?
#
loop_
_entity_poly.entity_id
_entity_poly.type
_entity_poly.pdbx_seq_one_letter_code
_entity_poly.pdbx_strand_id
1 'polypeptide(L)'
;MYSKYGKRTIDFLLSLAGIIILSPLLIVLMVLIKVTSPGPVFFKQRRVGIHKSYFNILKFRTMRIDTPKDMPTHLLENPDQYITSIGKFLRKTSLDELPQLFNIFKGEMAIVGPRPALWNQYDLIELRDHYGANDVLPGLTGWAQVNGRDELEIDVKAKFDGEYCKKLSFSFDVKCFFMTIFSVLKHDGVVEGGTGSIHNKDNNN
;
A
#
# COMPACT_ATOMS: atom_id res chain seq x y z
N MET A 1 17.57 4.57 18.87
CA MET A 1 18.61 3.94 18.01
C MET A 1 17.97 3.17 16.85
N TYR A 2 16.93 2.35 17.09
CA TYR A 2 16.23 1.59 16.03
C TYR A 2 15.64 2.50 14.94
N SER A 3 14.85 3.50 15.30
CA SER A 3 14.19 4.41 14.35
C SER A 3 15.17 5.18 13.45
N LYS A 4 16.36 5.50 13.95
CA LYS A 4 17.31 6.36 13.23
C LYS A 4 18.18 5.59 12.21
N TYR A 5 18.64 4.38 12.53
CA TYR A 5 19.55 3.61 11.67
C TYR A 5 19.11 2.16 11.49
N GLY A 6 18.68 1.48 12.57
CA GLY A 6 18.38 0.06 12.55
C GLY A 6 17.24 -0.29 11.59
N LYS A 7 16.15 0.50 11.62
CA LYS A 7 15.00 0.29 10.75
C LYS A 7 15.39 0.35 9.27
N ARG A 8 16.10 1.39 8.85
CA ARG A 8 16.49 1.56 7.44
C ARG A 8 17.40 0.42 6.96
N THR A 9 18.35 -0.02 7.79
CA THR A 9 19.25 -1.14 7.47
C THR A 9 18.45 -2.43 7.30
N ILE A 10 17.51 -2.71 8.21
CA ILE A 10 16.66 -3.90 8.14
C ILE A 10 15.78 -3.85 6.89
N ASP A 11 15.09 -2.75 6.64
CA ASP A 11 14.24 -2.56 5.47
C ASP A 11 15.03 -2.78 4.16
N PHE A 12 16.26 -2.25 4.07
CA PHE A 12 17.14 -2.43 2.93
C PHE A 12 17.53 -3.92 2.74
N LEU A 13 18.00 -4.59 3.79
CA LEU A 13 18.42 -5.98 3.70
C LEU A 13 17.27 -6.92 3.37
N LEU A 14 16.12 -6.73 4.01
CA LEU A 14 14.93 -7.54 3.75
C LEU A 14 14.34 -7.30 2.36
N SER A 15 14.34 -6.05 1.88
CA SER A 15 13.88 -5.77 0.52
C SER A 15 14.83 -6.35 -0.54
N LEU A 16 16.14 -6.27 -0.33
CA LEU A 16 17.13 -6.90 -1.20
C LEU A 16 16.95 -8.42 -1.25
N ALA A 17 16.85 -9.07 -0.09
CA ALA A 17 16.60 -10.50 0.01
C ALA A 17 15.26 -10.87 -0.66
N GLY A 18 14.20 -10.09 -0.41
CA GLY A 18 12.90 -10.27 -1.04
C GLY A 18 12.95 -10.17 -2.57
N ILE A 19 13.65 -9.18 -3.12
CA ILE A 19 13.84 -9.04 -4.58
C ILE A 19 14.56 -10.25 -5.15
N ILE A 20 15.65 -10.72 -4.51
CA ILE A 20 16.41 -11.88 -5.00
C ILE A 20 15.57 -13.16 -4.95
N ILE A 21 14.95 -13.45 -3.80
CA ILE A 21 14.18 -14.68 -3.59
C ILE A 21 12.93 -14.73 -4.48
N LEU A 22 12.24 -13.58 -4.63
CA LEU A 22 11.01 -13.50 -5.42
C LEU A 22 11.26 -13.20 -6.90
N SER A 23 12.53 -13.03 -7.34
CA SER A 23 12.85 -12.68 -8.73
C SER A 23 12.25 -13.67 -9.76
N PRO A 24 12.25 -15.01 -9.56
CA PRO A 24 11.60 -15.90 -10.53
C PRO A 24 10.09 -15.64 -10.63
N LEU A 25 9.43 -15.43 -9.50
CA LEU A 25 8.00 -15.09 -9.47
C LEU A 25 7.73 -13.75 -10.13
N LEU A 26 8.54 -12.72 -9.84
CA LEU A 26 8.40 -11.40 -10.46
C LEU A 26 8.51 -11.48 -11.98
N ILE A 27 9.47 -12.26 -12.51
CA ILE A 27 9.64 -12.47 -13.95
C ILE A 27 8.41 -13.15 -14.56
N VAL A 28 7.91 -14.22 -13.94
CA VAL A 28 6.70 -14.92 -14.41
C VAL A 28 5.50 -13.95 -14.46
N LEU A 29 5.29 -13.16 -13.41
CA LEU A 29 4.20 -12.18 -13.36
C LEU A 29 4.37 -11.09 -14.42
N MET A 30 5.59 -10.60 -14.66
CA MET A 30 5.87 -9.64 -15.73
C MET A 30 5.50 -10.18 -17.11
N VAL A 31 5.87 -11.44 -17.40
CA VAL A 31 5.53 -12.10 -18.66
C VAL A 31 4.01 -12.27 -18.79
N LEU A 32 3.33 -12.77 -17.75
CA LEU A 32 1.88 -12.94 -17.75
C LEU A 32 1.13 -11.63 -18.02
N ILE A 33 1.52 -10.54 -17.35
CA ILE A 33 0.91 -9.22 -17.56
C ILE A 33 1.14 -8.76 -19.00
N LYS A 34 2.36 -8.95 -19.52
CA LYS A 34 2.70 -8.50 -20.87
C LYS A 34 1.97 -9.24 -21.98
N VAL A 35 1.75 -10.54 -21.79
CA VAL A 35 1.06 -11.40 -22.77
C VAL A 35 -0.46 -11.22 -22.71
N THR A 36 -1.02 -10.99 -21.51
CA THR A 36 -2.48 -10.91 -21.31
C THR A 36 -3.07 -9.52 -21.53
N SER A 37 -2.25 -8.48 -21.52
CA SER A 37 -2.74 -7.10 -21.64
C SER A 37 -1.71 -6.18 -22.32
N PRO A 38 -2.08 -5.45 -23.40
CA PRO A 38 -1.17 -4.52 -24.08
C PRO A 38 -0.76 -3.37 -23.15
N GLY A 39 0.51 -2.92 -23.26
CA GLY A 39 1.04 -1.77 -22.53
C GLY A 39 2.17 -2.11 -21.54
N PRO A 40 2.52 -1.18 -20.61
CA PRO A 40 3.60 -1.37 -19.66
C PRO A 40 3.23 -2.41 -18.58
N VAL A 41 4.24 -3.14 -18.09
CA VAL A 41 4.07 -4.13 -17.03
C VAL A 41 3.82 -3.46 -15.67
N PHE A 42 4.49 -2.34 -15.44
CA PHE A 42 4.41 -1.61 -14.18
C PHE A 42 3.47 -0.42 -14.29
N PHE A 43 2.73 -0.22 -13.23
CA PHE A 43 1.96 0.98 -12.93
C PHE A 43 2.77 1.87 -11.98
N LYS A 44 2.81 3.16 -12.25
CA LYS A 44 3.45 4.17 -11.42
C LYS A 44 2.44 5.24 -11.05
N GLN A 45 2.41 5.62 -9.77
CA GLN A 45 1.52 6.66 -9.28
C GLN A 45 2.24 7.52 -8.25
N ARG A 46 2.08 8.84 -8.36
CA ARG A 46 2.69 9.80 -7.43
C ARG A 46 2.08 9.67 -6.05
N ARG A 47 2.94 9.53 -5.04
CA ARG A 47 2.57 9.36 -3.63
C ARG A 47 3.37 10.29 -2.75
N VAL A 48 2.83 10.55 -1.55
CA VAL A 48 3.51 11.32 -0.51
C VAL A 48 4.47 10.41 0.25
N GLY A 49 5.73 10.84 0.33
CA GLY A 49 6.81 10.22 1.08
C GLY A 49 7.09 10.95 2.39
N ILE A 50 8.24 10.62 3.00
CA ILE A 50 8.72 11.27 4.23
C ILE A 50 8.85 12.79 4.03
N HIS A 51 8.51 13.56 5.07
CA HIS A 51 8.52 15.03 5.07
C HIS A 51 7.75 15.66 3.90
N LYS A 52 6.65 15.00 3.51
CA LYS A 52 5.80 15.38 2.37
C LYS A 52 6.52 15.47 1.03
N SER A 53 7.68 14.80 0.89
CA SER A 53 8.32 14.58 -0.39
C SER A 53 7.43 13.75 -1.32
N TYR A 54 7.76 13.72 -2.62
CA TYR A 54 7.00 12.92 -3.56
C TYR A 54 7.87 11.82 -4.17
N PHE A 55 7.27 10.64 -4.34
CA PHE A 55 7.88 9.53 -5.08
C PHE A 55 6.84 8.82 -5.93
N ASN A 56 7.28 7.94 -6.81
CA ASN A 56 6.39 7.10 -7.61
C ASN A 56 6.35 5.70 -7.02
N ILE A 57 5.20 5.32 -6.45
CA ILE A 57 4.98 3.94 -6.02
C ILE A 57 4.98 3.03 -7.24
N LEU A 58 5.62 1.88 -7.13
CA LEU A 58 5.73 0.89 -8.19
C LEU A 58 4.83 -0.30 -7.88
N LYS A 59 3.91 -0.62 -8.80
CA LYS A 59 3.03 -1.79 -8.72
C LYS A 59 3.01 -2.54 -10.03
N PHE A 60 2.61 -3.80 -10.03
CA PHE A 60 2.18 -4.44 -11.27
C PHE A 60 0.89 -3.82 -11.77
N ARG A 61 0.77 -3.66 -13.08
CA ARG A 61 -0.44 -3.15 -13.69
C ARG A 61 -1.55 -4.21 -13.61
N THR A 62 -2.64 -3.83 -12.97
CA THR A 62 -3.84 -4.67 -12.80
C THR A 62 -5.02 -4.16 -13.60
N MET A 63 -4.91 -2.96 -14.19
CA MET A 63 -5.97 -2.31 -14.94
C MET A 63 -5.52 -2.03 -16.37
N ARG A 64 -6.49 -1.84 -17.26
CA ARG A 64 -6.28 -1.49 -18.66
C ARG A 64 -5.62 -0.10 -18.76
N ILE A 65 -4.97 0.15 -19.90
CA ILE A 65 -4.24 1.41 -20.14
C ILE A 65 -5.16 2.62 -20.35
N ASP A 66 -6.41 2.39 -20.72
CA ASP A 66 -7.46 3.40 -20.91
C ASP A 66 -8.14 3.82 -19.59
N THR A 67 -7.73 3.25 -18.46
CA THR A 67 -8.22 3.64 -17.13
C THR A 67 -7.72 5.03 -16.75
N PRO A 68 -8.59 5.92 -16.21
CA PRO A 68 -8.18 7.21 -15.66
C PRO A 68 -7.09 7.05 -14.58
N LYS A 69 -5.95 7.74 -14.73
CA LYS A 69 -4.76 7.54 -13.87
C LYS A 69 -4.79 8.35 -12.58
N ASP A 70 -5.44 9.51 -12.60
CA ASP A 70 -5.41 10.47 -11.48
C ASP A 70 -6.63 10.34 -10.56
N MET A 71 -7.47 9.35 -10.80
CA MET A 71 -8.64 9.05 -10.00
C MET A 71 -8.41 7.77 -9.18
N PRO A 72 -8.68 7.78 -7.86
CA PRO A 72 -8.69 6.57 -7.06
C PRO A 72 -9.69 5.55 -7.61
N THR A 73 -9.35 4.27 -7.54
CA THR A 73 -10.19 3.18 -8.10
C THR A 73 -11.62 3.18 -7.57
N HIS A 74 -11.83 3.59 -6.31
CA HIS A 74 -13.15 3.64 -5.68
C HIS A 74 -14.05 4.78 -6.17
N LEU A 75 -13.48 5.77 -6.86
CA LEU A 75 -14.25 6.86 -7.48
C LEU A 75 -14.58 6.58 -8.96
N LEU A 76 -14.11 5.45 -9.51
CA LEU A 76 -14.46 5.03 -10.86
C LEU A 76 -15.86 4.45 -10.89
N GLU A 77 -16.67 4.87 -11.86
CA GLU A 77 -17.90 4.18 -12.20
C GLU A 77 -17.56 2.79 -12.76
N ASN A 78 -18.06 1.72 -12.14
CA ASN A 78 -17.83 0.33 -12.54
C ASN A 78 -16.33 -0.05 -12.69
N PRO A 79 -15.52 0.02 -11.61
CA PRO A 79 -14.08 -0.22 -11.68
C PRO A 79 -13.73 -1.61 -12.24
N ASP A 80 -14.61 -2.59 -12.08
CA ASP A 80 -14.42 -3.98 -12.54
C ASP A 80 -14.20 -4.11 -14.06
N GLN A 81 -14.79 -3.23 -14.87
CA GLN A 81 -14.62 -3.24 -16.32
C GLN A 81 -13.19 -2.87 -16.77
N TYR A 82 -12.46 -2.17 -15.92
CA TYR A 82 -11.08 -1.78 -16.19
C TYR A 82 -10.07 -2.79 -15.67
N ILE A 83 -10.46 -3.69 -14.76
CA ILE A 83 -9.56 -4.66 -14.16
C ILE A 83 -9.35 -5.84 -15.11
N THR A 84 -8.08 -6.15 -15.44
CA THR A 84 -7.75 -7.29 -16.29
C THR A 84 -7.95 -8.61 -15.53
N SER A 85 -8.14 -9.73 -16.24
CA SER A 85 -8.32 -11.05 -15.60
C SER A 85 -7.15 -11.41 -14.69
N ILE A 86 -5.91 -11.20 -15.15
CA ILE A 86 -4.71 -11.37 -14.32
C ILE A 86 -4.68 -10.32 -13.18
N GLY A 87 -5.18 -9.12 -13.42
CA GLY A 87 -5.28 -8.05 -12.43
C GLY A 87 -6.16 -8.41 -11.25
N LYS A 88 -7.29 -9.08 -11.47
CA LYS A 88 -8.15 -9.60 -10.40
C LYS A 88 -7.41 -10.57 -9.49
N PHE A 89 -6.67 -11.52 -10.07
CA PHE A 89 -5.84 -12.45 -9.32
C PHE A 89 -4.76 -11.72 -8.51
N LEU A 90 -4.02 -10.81 -9.14
CA LEU A 90 -2.94 -10.07 -8.49
C LEU A 90 -3.44 -9.25 -7.29
N ARG A 91 -4.58 -8.55 -7.44
CA ARG A 91 -5.20 -7.77 -6.36
C ARG A 91 -5.66 -8.66 -5.21
N LYS A 92 -6.38 -9.74 -5.52
CA LYS A 92 -6.85 -10.71 -4.52
C LYS A 92 -5.73 -11.31 -3.69
N THR A 93 -4.55 -11.49 -4.28
CA THR A 93 -3.37 -12.06 -3.62
C THR A 93 -2.38 -11.01 -3.13
N SER A 94 -2.65 -9.71 -3.34
CA SER A 94 -1.73 -8.60 -3.07
C SER A 94 -0.36 -8.71 -3.78
N LEU A 95 -0.24 -9.57 -4.78
CA LEU A 95 0.99 -9.74 -5.57
C LEU A 95 1.29 -8.53 -6.45
N ASP A 96 0.29 -7.70 -6.75
CA ASP A 96 0.48 -6.45 -7.48
C ASP A 96 1.37 -5.46 -6.72
N GLU A 97 1.49 -5.58 -5.41
CA GLU A 97 2.30 -4.70 -4.58
C GLU A 97 3.77 -5.14 -4.43
N LEU A 98 4.14 -6.36 -4.88
CA LEU A 98 5.53 -6.85 -4.79
C LEU A 98 6.59 -5.91 -5.40
N PRO A 99 6.34 -5.20 -6.51
CA PRO A 99 7.31 -4.24 -7.04
C PRO A 99 7.65 -3.08 -6.09
N GLN A 100 6.86 -2.83 -5.02
CA GLN A 100 7.20 -1.85 -4.00
C GLN A 100 8.47 -2.21 -3.22
N LEU A 101 8.92 -3.46 -3.26
CA LEU A 101 10.24 -3.85 -2.73
C LEU A 101 11.38 -3.02 -3.36
N PHE A 102 11.24 -2.60 -4.62
CA PHE A 102 12.20 -1.69 -5.24
C PHE A 102 12.13 -0.27 -4.68
N ASN A 103 10.94 0.22 -4.27
CA ASN A 103 10.81 1.50 -3.57
C ASN A 103 11.47 1.42 -2.17
N ILE A 104 11.29 0.29 -1.47
CA ILE A 104 11.92 0.07 -0.15
C ILE A 104 13.44 0.01 -0.30
N PHE A 105 13.94 -0.74 -1.27
CA PHE A 105 15.36 -0.85 -1.55
C PHE A 105 15.99 0.52 -1.83
N LYS A 106 15.33 1.38 -2.62
CA LYS A 106 15.78 2.75 -2.91
C LYS A 106 15.71 3.69 -1.71
N GLY A 107 14.91 3.38 -0.67
CA GLY A 107 14.71 4.24 0.48
C GLY A 107 13.54 5.21 0.37
N GLU A 108 12.69 5.03 -0.60
CA GLU A 108 11.45 5.80 -0.77
C GLU A 108 10.34 5.30 0.16
N MET A 109 10.44 4.03 0.60
CA MET A 109 9.49 3.34 1.48
C MET A 109 10.21 2.50 2.53
N ALA A 110 9.45 2.06 3.53
CA ALA A 110 9.78 1.06 4.54
C ALA A 110 8.90 -0.20 4.36
N ILE A 111 9.26 -1.30 4.99
CA ILE A 111 8.38 -2.49 5.06
C ILE A 111 7.15 -2.14 5.88
N VAL A 112 7.34 -1.56 7.08
CA VAL A 112 6.26 -1.15 7.96
C VAL A 112 6.26 0.36 8.14
N GLY A 113 5.10 0.99 7.97
CA GLY A 113 4.92 2.44 8.09
C GLY A 113 3.51 2.86 7.67
N PRO A 114 3.15 4.14 7.77
CA PRO A 114 1.90 4.67 7.23
C PRO A 114 1.79 4.40 5.72
N ARG A 115 0.61 3.94 5.25
CA ARG A 115 0.42 3.70 3.81
C ARG A 115 0.60 5.00 3.02
N PRO A 116 1.37 5.02 1.90
CA PRO A 116 1.61 6.25 1.15
C PRO A 116 0.31 6.89 0.67
N ALA A 117 0.01 8.12 1.10
CA ALA A 117 -1.14 8.87 0.63
C ALA A 117 -1.00 9.22 -0.86
N LEU A 118 -2.12 9.37 -1.57
CA LEU A 118 -2.11 10.02 -2.89
C LEU A 118 -1.65 11.47 -2.75
N TRP A 119 -0.98 11.98 -3.75
CA TRP A 119 -0.44 13.34 -3.76
C TRP A 119 -1.52 14.43 -3.57
N ASN A 120 -2.78 14.12 -3.87
CA ASN A 120 -3.95 15.01 -3.78
C ASN A 120 -4.89 14.67 -2.61
N GLN A 121 -4.52 13.79 -1.69
CA GLN A 121 -5.26 13.51 -0.45
C GLN A 121 -4.87 14.52 0.65
N TYR A 122 -5.18 15.79 0.43
CA TYR A 122 -4.77 16.90 1.31
C TYR A 122 -5.29 16.75 2.74
N ASP A 123 -6.53 16.30 2.90
CA ASP A 123 -7.19 16.02 4.17
C ASP A 123 -6.43 15.00 5.03
N LEU A 124 -6.06 13.86 4.46
CA LEU A 124 -5.26 12.85 5.14
C LEU A 124 -3.85 13.36 5.46
N ILE A 125 -3.23 14.09 4.53
CA ILE A 125 -1.87 14.63 4.71
C ILE A 125 -1.86 15.65 5.86
N GLU A 126 -2.84 16.54 5.94
CA GLU A 126 -2.98 17.53 7.00
C GLU A 126 -3.21 16.88 8.37
N LEU A 127 -4.13 15.91 8.46
CA LEU A 127 -4.36 15.17 9.68
C LEU A 127 -3.11 14.41 10.17
N ARG A 128 -2.31 13.86 9.27
CA ARG A 128 -1.04 13.20 9.60
C ARG A 128 0.01 14.13 10.14
N ASP A 129 0.01 15.42 9.74
CA ASP A 129 0.92 16.44 10.33
C ASP A 129 0.67 16.57 11.83
N HIS A 130 -0.59 16.59 12.28
CA HIS A 130 -0.94 16.66 13.71
C HIS A 130 -0.41 15.47 14.52
N TYR A 131 -0.21 14.34 13.89
CA TYR A 131 0.27 13.11 14.54
C TYR A 131 1.75 12.80 14.28
N GLY A 132 2.47 13.62 13.49
CA GLY A 132 3.85 13.38 13.09
C GLY A 132 4.02 12.18 12.13
N ALA A 133 2.93 11.75 11.47
CA ALA A 133 2.96 10.57 10.62
C ALA A 133 3.55 10.84 9.22
N ASN A 134 3.76 12.10 8.86
CA ASN A 134 4.48 12.49 7.65
C ASN A 134 6.01 12.55 7.84
N ASP A 135 6.50 12.40 9.09
CA ASP A 135 7.93 12.45 9.43
C ASP A 135 8.59 11.08 9.45
N VAL A 136 7.88 10.04 9.05
CA VAL A 136 8.39 8.68 8.90
C VAL A 136 8.25 8.21 7.46
N LEU A 137 9.08 7.22 7.05
CA LEU A 137 8.93 6.60 5.74
C LEU A 137 7.57 5.90 5.63
N PRO A 138 6.86 6.09 4.51
CA PRO A 138 5.64 5.33 4.25
C PRO A 138 5.96 3.83 4.10
N GLY A 139 5.01 2.97 4.50
CA GLY A 139 5.19 1.52 4.53
C GLY A 139 4.45 0.77 3.42
N LEU A 140 4.97 -0.41 3.08
CA LEU A 140 4.26 -1.42 2.30
C LEU A 140 3.05 -1.94 3.11
N THR A 141 3.25 -2.14 4.40
CA THR A 141 2.20 -2.39 5.39
C THR A 141 2.32 -1.44 6.57
N GLY A 142 1.35 -1.42 7.48
CA GLY A 142 1.37 -0.54 8.64
C GLY A 142 0.20 -0.75 9.59
N TRP A 143 0.24 -0.03 10.72
CA TRP A 143 -0.70 -0.20 11.80
C TRP A 143 -2.17 0.06 11.38
N ALA A 144 -2.43 1.11 10.59
CA ALA A 144 -3.76 1.36 10.04
C ALA A 144 -4.22 0.24 9.10
N GLN A 145 -3.32 -0.30 8.28
CA GLN A 145 -3.66 -1.35 7.31
C GLN A 145 -4.06 -2.67 7.99
N VAL A 146 -3.43 -3.04 9.10
CA VAL A 146 -3.76 -4.28 9.83
C VAL A 146 -4.98 -4.13 10.74
N ASN A 147 -5.50 -2.90 10.93
CA ASN A 147 -6.67 -2.61 11.77
C ASN A 147 -7.91 -2.14 10.98
N GLY A 148 -7.96 -2.33 9.64
CA GLY A 148 -9.16 -2.04 8.84
C GLY A 148 -8.88 -1.57 7.42
N ARG A 149 -7.60 -1.41 7.02
CA ARG A 149 -7.19 -1.10 5.64
C ARG A 149 -7.92 0.11 5.02
N ASP A 150 -8.58 -0.12 3.89
CA ASP A 150 -9.23 0.92 3.09
C ASP A 150 -10.63 1.29 3.62
N GLU A 151 -11.20 0.49 4.53
CA GLU A 151 -12.51 0.73 5.16
C GLU A 151 -12.46 1.81 6.27
N LEU A 152 -11.26 2.15 6.75
CA LEU A 152 -11.10 3.15 7.81
C LEU A 152 -11.41 4.55 7.29
N GLU A 153 -12.17 5.32 8.06
CA GLU A 153 -12.33 6.76 7.88
C GLU A 153 -10.97 7.48 7.97
N ILE A 154 -10.86 8.63 7.35
CA ILE A 154 -9.57 9.34 7.19
C ILE A 154 -8.96 9.74 8.53
N ASP A 155 -9.78 10.22 9.46
CA ASP A 155 -9.37 10.60 10.82
C ASP A 155 -8.90 9.40 11.65
N VAL A 156 -9.60 8.27 11.57
CA VAL A 156 -9.22 7.01 12.21
C VAL A 156 -7.91 6.48 11.64
N LYS A 157 -7.75 6.56 10.32
CA LYS A 157 -6.53 6.18 9.61
C LYS A 157 -5.34 7.03 10.07
N ALA A 158 -5.49 8.36 10.12
CA ALA A 158 -4.45 9.27 10.58
C ALA A 158 -4.09 9.03 12.05
N LYS A 159 -5.07 8.69 12.90
CA LYS A 159 -4.85 8.36 14.32
C LYS A 159 -4.03 7.08 14.48
N PHE A 160 -4.36 6.00 13.74
CA PHE A 160 -3.55 4.78 13.75
C PHE A 160 -2.13 5.01 13.22
N ASP A 161 -1.96 5.82 12.20
CA ASP A 161 -0.64 6.20 11.69
C ASP A 161 0.16 6.95 12.76
N GLY A 162 -0.47 7.86 13.52
CA GLY A 162 0.13 8.52 14.67
C GLY A 162 0.47 7.58 15.83
N GLU A 163 -0.39 6.59 16.10
CA GLU A 163 -0.07 5.54 17.10
C GLU A 163 1.16 4.74 16.68
N TYR A 164 1.29 4.41 15.39
CA TYR A 164 2.47 3.75 14.87
C TYR A 164 3.72 4.57 15.16
N CYS A 165 3.71 5.86 14.86
CA CYS A 165 4.86 6.76 15.08
C CYS A 165 5.29 6.79 16.55
N LYS A 166 4.32 6.83 17.49
CA LYS A 166 4.59 6.81 18.93
C LYS A 166 5.15 5.47 19.42
N LYS A 167 4.72 4.35 18.84
CA LYS A 167 5.12 2.98 19.22
C LYS A 167 6.26 2.42 18.39
N LEU A 168 6.85 3.21 17.48
CA LEU A 168 7.86 2.79 16.53
C LEU A 168 9.04 2.12 17.23
N SER A 169 9.13 0.81 17.06
CA SER A 169 10.16 -0.06 17.63
C SER A 169 10.28 -1.34 16.78
N PHE A 170 11.38 -2.05 16.92
CA PHE A 170 11.59 -3.33 16.22
C PHE A 170 10.47 -4.34 16.51
N SER A 171 10.11 -4.50 17.78
CA SER A 171 9.03 -5.43 18.18
C SER A 171 7.67 -5.03 17.61
N PHE A 172 7.39 -3.73 17.50
CA PHE A 172 6.14 -3.27 16.93
C PHE A 172 6.09 -3.46 15.41
N ASP A 173 7.19 -3.25 14.71
CA ASP A 173 7.29 -3.56 13.28
C ASP A 173 7.11 -5.06 13.02
N VAL A 174 7.75 -5.91 13.82
CA VAL A 174 7.55 -7.37 13.74
C VAL A 174 6.09 -7.75 13.97
N LYS A 175 5.44 -7.15 14.98
CA LYS A 175 4.00 -7.35 15.21
C LYS A 175 3.17 -6.97 14.00
N CYS A 176 3.36 -5.78 13.44
CA CYS A 176 2.62 -5.31 12.25
C CYS A 176 2.85 -6.26 11.05
N PHE A 177 4.08 -6.72 10.85
CA PHE A 177 4.43 -7.64 9.78
C PHE A 177 3.66 -8.97 9.89
N PHE A 178 3.66 -9.61 11.06
CA PHE A 178 2.92 -10.86 11.25
C PHE A 178 1.41 -10.65 11.15
N MET A 179 0.86 -9.57 11.71
CA MET A 179 -0.56 -9.24 11.55
C MET A 179 -0.93 -9.08 10.08
N THR A 180 -0.05 -8.51 9.25
CA THR A 180 -0.26 -8.40 7.80
C THR A 180 -0.37 -9.77 7.13
N ILE A 181 0.52 -10.70 7.46
CA ILE A 181 0.47 -12.07 6.93
C ILE A 181 -0.89 -12.71 7.26
N PHE A 182 -1.34 -12.62 8.51
CA PHE A 182 -2.64 -13.15 8.92
C PHE A 182 -3.81 -12.47 8.20
N SER A 183 -3.78 -11.15 8.05
CA SER A 183 -4.82 -10.39 7.35
C SER A 183 -4.89 -10.75 5.86
N VAL A 184 -3.75 -10.92 5.19
CA VAL A 184 -3.70 -11.34 3.79
C VAL A 184 -4.22 -12.78 3.63
N LEU A 185 -3.87 -13.70 4.53
CA LEU A 185 -4.33 -15.09 4.47
C LEU A 185 -5.84 -15.22 4.73
N LYS A 186 -6.40 -14.39 5.60
CA LYS A 186 -7.84 -14.37 5.87
C LYS A 186 -8.66 -13.66 4.80
N HIS A 187 -8.02 -12.95 3.86
CA HIS A 187 -8.68 -12.08 2.88
C HIS A 187 -9.52 -10.96 3.52
N ASP A 188 -9.25 -10.59 4.79
CA ASP A 188 -9.97 -9.55 5.49
C ASP A 188 -9.67 -8.16 4.91
N GLY A 189 -10.72 -7.39 4.60
CA GLY A 189 -10.61 -5.96 4.27
C GLY A 189 -10.06 -5.64 2.88
N VAL A 190 -10.06 -6.57 1.92
CA VAL A 190 -9.85 -6.26 0.50
C VAL A 190 -11.20 -5.86 -0.09
N VAL A 191 -11.59 -4.60 0.09
CA VAL A 191 -12.74 -4.03 -0.65
C VAL A 191 -12.18 -3.47 -1.96
N GLU A 192 -12.52 -4.12 -3.06
CA GLU A 192 -12.23 -3.60 -4.38
C GLU A 192 -13.05 -2.32 -4.57
N GLY A 193 -12.43 -1.15 -4.35
CA GLY A 193 -13.00 0.14 -4.66
C GLY A 193 -13.54 0.97 -3.50
N GLY A 194 -13.39 0.58 -2.22
CA GLY A 194 -13.92 1.35 -1.10
C GLY A 194 -12.89 2.25 -0.42
N THR A 195 -13.18 3.54 -0.31
CA THR A 195 -12.76 4.36 0.82
C THR A 195 -14.01 4.61 1.65
N GLY A 196 -13.97 4.12 2.90
CA GLY A 196 -14.80 4.47 4.03
C GLY A 196 -16.09 5.24 3.78
N SER A 197 -17.12 4.57 3.29
CA SER A 197 -18.48 4.90 3.65
C SER A 197 -19.12 3.61 4.15
N ILE A 198 -19.10 3.41 5.45
CA ILE A 198 -20.02 2.51 6.11
C ILE A 198 -21.40 3.13 5.90
N HIS A 199 -22.07 2.77 4.83
CA HIS A 199 -23.51 2.94 4.76
C HIS A 199 -24.10 2.00 5.83
N ASN A 200 -24.61 2.61 6.92
CA ASN A 200 -25.48 1.97 7.90
C ASN A 200 -26.47 1.05 7.17
N LYS A 201 -26.21 -0.25 7.25
CA LYS A 201 -27.21 -1.28 7.02
C LYS A 201 -27.97 -1.58 8.32
N ASP A 202 -28.48 -0.55 8.95
CA ASP A 202 -29.45 -0.72 10.06
C ASP A 202 -30.45 0.43 9.97
N ASN A 203 -31.44 0.24 9.10
CA ASN A 203 -32.78 0.80 9.26
C ASN A 203 -33.68 0.22 8.19
N ASN A 204 -34.19 -0.99 8.42
CA ASN A 204 -35.48 -1.45 7.99
C ASN A 204 -35.85 -2.69 8.81
N ASN A 205 -36.50 -2.42 9.92
CA ASN A 205 -37.59 -3.21 10.49
C ASN A 205 -38.56 -2.25 11.15
#